data_4f04090334b70d8346c21ca7890023df
#
_entry.id   4f04090334b70d8346c21ca7890023df
#
_cell.length_a   1.000
_cell.length_b   1.000
_cell.length_c   1.000
_cell.angle_alpha   90.00
_cell.angle_beta   90.00
_cell.angle_gamma   90.00
#
_symmetry.space_group_name_H-M   'P 1'
#
loop_
_entity.id
_entity.type
_entity.pdbx_description
1 polymer ?
#
loop_
_entity_poly.entity_id
_entity_poly.type
_entity_poly.pdbx_seq_one_letter_code
_entity_poly.pdbx_strand_id
1 'polypeptide(L)'
;HVHEVEFCQTLPYPTAHGTIFAPKIGRLMARVGVSTSFKDPSIKSIAMGLFVTCYHVPFIKQLLVRLLCLTDKYPDVYMKDYKFHPQLNNFASKPHETIGTTWDFISDRYGLTHLDLEIFTNILNQVVELPSVIEWPLINSLVNRDE
;
A
#
# COMPACT_ATOMS: atom_id res chain seq x y z
N HIS A 1 -20.48 11.29 1.40
CA HIS A 1 -20.01 10.20 2.28
C HIS A 1 -18.52 10.34 2.60
N VAL A 2 -18.11 9.84 3.75
CA VAL A 2 -16.73 10.02 4.25
C VAL A 2 -15.68 9.40 3.32
N HIS A 3 -16.01 8.30 2.65
CA HIS A 3 -15.10 7.66 1.68
C HIS A 3 -14.90 8.45 0.37
N GLU A 4 -15.64 9.53 0.20
CA GLU A 4 -15.51 10.44 -0.94
C GLU A 4 -14.71 11.70 -0.58
N VAL A 5 -14.42 11.91 0.71
CA VAL A 5 -13.61 13.03 1.17
C VAL A 5 -12.15 12.77 0.81
N GLU A 6 -11.54 13.70 0.11
CA GLU A 6 -10.15 13.60 -0.32
C GLU A 6 -9.34 14.79 0.18
N PHE A 7 -8.10 14.52 0.55
CA PHE A 7 -7.11 15.53 0.89
C PHE A 7 -5.74 15.15 0.33
N CYS A 8 -5.19 15.98 -0.53
CA CYS A 8 -3.87 15.75 -1.15
C CYS A 8 -3.72 14.34 -1.75
N GLN A 9 -4.74 13.87 -2.47
CA GLN A 9 -4.79 12.54 -3.09
C GLN A 9 -4.80 11.38 -2.09
N THR A 10 -5.18 11.65 -0.85
CA THR A 10 -5.34 10.64 0.20
C THR A 10 -6.79 10.54 0.66
N LEU A 11 -7.11 9.45 1.34
CA LEU A 11 -8.42 9.19 1.94
C LEU A 11 -8.30 9.00 3.45
N PRO A 12 -9.32 9.39 4.23
CA PRO A 12 -9.34 9.23 5.68
C PRO A 12 -9.83 7.82 6.07
N TYR A 13 -8.94 6.85 6.11
CA TYR A 13 -9.30 5.48 6.52
C TYR A 13 -9.50 5.38 8.02
N PRO A 14 -10.64 4.82 8.48
CA PRO A 14 -10.83 4.52 9.90
C PRO A 14 -9.89 3.42 10.36
N THR A 15 -9.35 3.54 11.56
CA THR A 15 -8.50 2.53 12.20
C THR A 15 -8.89 2.37 13.67
N ALA A 16 -8.31 1.38 14.37
CA ALA A 16 -8.53 1.19 15.81
C ALA A 16 -8.13 2.42 16.64
N HIS A 17 -7.22 3.26 16.15
CA HIS A 17 -6.69 4.43 16.85
C HIS A 17 -7.12 5.76 16.23
N GLY A 18 -8.20 5.78 15.46
CA GLY A 18 -8.72 6.97 14.81
C GLY A 18 -8.58 6.91 13.30
N THR A 19 -8.82 8.03 12.66
CA THR A 19 -8.76 8.17 11.21
C THR A 19 -7.35 8.51 10.76
N ILE A 20 -6.81 7.73 9.85
CA ILE A 20 -5.46 7.92 9.29
C ILE A 20 -5.56 8.13 7.78
N PHE A 21 -4.99 9.22 7.30
CA PHE A 21 -4.91 9.49 5.87
C PHE A 21 -3.87 8.60 5.21
N ALA A 22 -4.26 7.97 4.11
CA ALA A 22 -3.39 7.13 3.30
C ALA A 22 -3.75 7.27 1.82
N PRO A 23 -2.84 6.92 0.90
CA PRO A 23 -3.12 6.98 -0.53
C PRO A 23 -4.35 6.17 -0.94
N LYS A 24 -4.98 6.58 -2.00
CA LYS A 24 -6.05 5.82 -2.66
C LYS A 24 -5.48 4.52 -3.22
N ILE A 25 -6.21 3.43 -3.04
CA ILE A 25 -5.73 2.09 -3.44
C ILE A 25 -5.43 2.02 -4.93
N GLY A 26 -6.36 2.44 -5.78
CA GLY A 26 -6.18 2.38 -7.23
C GLY A 26 -5.05 3.29 -7.73
N ARG A 27 -4.94 4.48 -7.16
CA ARG A 27 -3.86 5.41 -7.50
C ARG A 27 -2.49 4.86 -7.11
N LEU A 28 -2.37 4.27 -5.94
CA LEU A 28 -1.11 3.69 -5.51
C LEU A 28 -0.74 2.49 -6.37
N MET A 29 -1.69 1.62 -6.70
CA MET A 29 -1.46 0.47 -7.57
C MET A 29 -1.03 0.87 -8.98
N ALA A 30 -1.54 2.00 -9.50
CA ALA A 30 -1.13 2.51 -10.81
C ALA A 30 0.31 3.06 -10.82
N ARG A 31 0.86 3.42 -9.68
CA ARG A 31 2.12 4.16 -9.57
C ARG A 31 3.24 3.42 -8.85
N VAL A 32 2.89 2.53 -7.91
CA VAL A 32 3.91 1.76 -7.19
C VAL A 32 4.63 0.81 -8.14
N GLY A 33 5.94 0.74 -8.00
CA GLY A 33 6.76 -0.10 -8.85
C GLY A 33 7.08 0.49 -10.23
N VAL A 34 6.56 1.67 -10.58
CA VAL A 34 7.01 2.39 -11.76
C VAL A 34 8.37 3.01 -11.44
N SER A 35 9.42 2.45 -12.01
CA SER A 35 10.80 2.88 -11.80
C SER A 35 11.56 2.81 -13.12
N THR A 36 12.53 3.70 -13.26
CA THR A 36 13.47 3.70 -14.39
C THR A 36 14.54 2.61 -14.27
N SER A 37 14.67 1.99 -13.09
CA SER A 37 15.62 0.93 -12.82
C SER A 37 15.07 -0.11 -11.85
N PHE A 38 14.83 -1.32 -12.35
CA PHE A 38 14.34 -2.45 -11.54
C PHE A 38 15.41 -3.08 -10.64
N LYS A 39 16.67 -2.71 -10.83
CA LYS A 39 17.78 -3.19 -10.00
C LYS A 39 18.12 -2.22 -8.88
N ASP A 40 17.37 -1.14 -8.78
CA ASP A 40 17.65 -0.08 -7.85
C ASP A 40 17.06 -0.41 -6.46
N PRO A 41 17.86 -0.28 -5.38
CA PRO A 41 17.36 -0.38 -4.02
C PRO A 41 16.29 0.67 -3.67
N SER A 42 16.05 1.64 -4.55
CA SER A 42 14.98 2.63 -4.40
C SER A 42 13.59 2.01 -4.23
N ILE A 43 13.29 0.89 -4.92
CA ILE A 43 12.01 0.19 -4.79
C ILE A 43 11.81 -0.30 -3.36
N LYS A 44 12.86 -0.88 -2.75
CA LYS A 44 12.82 -1.31 -1.35
C LYS A 44 12.56 -0.13 -0.42
N SER A 45 13.27 0.97 -0.61
CA SER A 45 13.13 2.17 0.22
C SER A 45 11.73 2.80 0.09
N ILE A 46 11.18 2.87 -1.12
CA ILE A 46 9.82 3.34 -1.37
C ILE A 46 8.80 2.42 -0.66
N ALA A 47 8.95 1.11 -0.80
CA ALA A 47 8.06 0.14 -0.17
C ALA A 47 8.13 0.23 1.36
N MET A 48 9.31 0.40 1.95
CA MET A 48 9.49 0.58 3.40
C MET A 48 8.79 1.86 3.89
N GLY A 49 9.01 2.97 3.21
CA GLY A 49 8.39 4.26 3.57
C GLY A 49 6.86 4.22 3.48
N LEU A 50 6.33 3.63 2.43
CA LEU A 50 4.89 3.46 2.25
C LEU A 50 4.31 2.47 3.26
N PHE A 51 5.01 1.38 3.56
CA PHE A 51 4.54 0.38 4.51
C PHE A 51 4.30 0.98 5.89
N VAL A 52 5.22 1.80 6.39
CA VAL A 52 5.09 2.45 7.70
C VAL A 52 3.82 3.31 7.78
N THR A 53 3.43 3.95 6.70
CA THR A 53 2.28 4.86 6.66
C THR A 53 0.98 4.22 6.18
N CYS A 54 1.04 3.07 5.48
CA CYS A 54 -0.11 2.49 4.79
C CYS A 54 -0.45 1.06 5.21
N TYR A 55 0.22 0.47 6.21
CA TYR A 55 -0.02 -0.93 6.59
C TYR A 55 -1.40 -1.18 7.21
N HIS A 56 -2.14 -0.13 7.56
CA HIS A 56 -3.54 -0.22 7.99
C HIS A 56 -4.53 -0.37 6.82
N VAL A 57 -4.07 -0.20 5.57
CA VAL A 57 -4.92 -0.29 4.39
C VAL A 57 -4.75 -1.64 3.73
N PRO A 58 -5.78 -2.52 3.78
CA PRO A 58 -5.76 -3.79 3.05
C PRO A 58 -5.50 -3.57 1.55
N PHE A 59 -5.00 -4.56 0.88
CA PHE A 59 -4.50 -4.55 -0.49
C PHE A 59 -3.16 -3.82 -0.63
N ILE A 60 -3.05 -2.58 -0.17
CA ILE A 60 -1.77 -1.83 -0.14
C ILE A 60 -0.77 -2.56 0.76
N LYS A 61 -1.19 -2.97 1.96
CA LYS A 61 -0.35 -3.72 2.89
C LYS A 61 0.22 -4.99 2.25
N GLN A 62 -0.62 -5.80 1.63
CA GLN A 62 -0.20 -7.05 1.02
C GLN A 62 0.78 -6.82 -0.13
N LEU A 63 0.51 -5.82 -0.97
CA LEU A 63 1.40 -5.45 -2.06
C LEU A 63 2.79 -5.03 -1.53
N LEU A 64 2.83 -4.18 -0.52
CA LEU A 64 4.07 -3.68 0.06
C LEU A 64 4.84 -4.79 0.78
N VAL A 65 4.17 -5.67 1.51
CA VAL A 65 4.79 -6.84 2.14
C VAL A 65 5.47 -7.71 1.08
N ARG A 66 4.79 -7.97 -0.03
CA ARG A 66 5.37 -8.77 -1.12
C ARG A 66 6.57 -8.08 -1.77
N LEU A 67 6.49 -6.78 -2.01
CA LEU A 67 7.62 -6.01 -2.53
C LEU A 67 8.82 -6.04 -1.58
N LEU A 68 8.60 -5.92 -0.29
CA LEU A 68 9.67 -6.00 0.72
C LEU A 68 10.32 -7.38 0.71
N CYS A 69 9.54 -8.46 0.61
CA CYS A 69 10.07 -9.82 0.50
C CYS A 69 10.93 -10.00 -0.76
N LEU A 70 10.47 -9.48 -1.89
CA LEU A 70 11.18 -9.62 -3.17
C LEU A 70 12.43 -8.75 -3.26
N THR A 71 12.51 -7.69 -2.48
CA THR A 71 13.64 -6.74 -2.47
C THR A 71 14.54 -6.87 -1.24
N ASP A 72 14.34 -7.89 -0.41
CA ASP A 72 15.12 -8.11 0.81
C ASP A 72 16.63 -8.23 0.56
N LYS A 73 17.00 -8.76 -0.61
CA LYS A 73 18.39 -8.88 -1.06
C LYS A 73 19.11 -7.54 -1.29
N TYR A 74 18.39 -6.44 -1.41
CA TYR A 74 18.97 -5.13 -1.63
C TYR A 74 19.30 -4.43 -0.31
N PRO A 75 20.39 -3.64 -0.24
CA PRO A 75 20.75 -2.91 0.97
C PRO A 75 19.78 -1.75 1.26
N ASP A 76 19.68 -1.36 2.54
CA ASP A 76 18.84 -0.25 3.01
C ASP A 76 19.55 1.11 2.80
N VAL A 77 19.92 1.41 1.54
CA VAL A 77 20.79 2.54 1.22
C VAL A 77 20.15 3.89 1.54
N TYR A 78 18.84 3.98 1.40
CA TYR A 78 18.12 5.25 1.52
C TYR A 78 17.73 5.64 2.94
N MET A 79 17.75 4.70 3.87
CA MET A 79 17.36 5.01 5.26
C MET A 79 18.35 5.93 5.97
N LYS A 80 19.59 6.02 5.49
CA LYS A 80 20.63 6.86 6.11
C LYS A 80 20.50 8.34 5.75
N ASP A 81 19.93 8.66 4.59
CA ASP A 81 19.87 10.02 4.07
C ASP A 81 18.54 10.73 4.30
N TYR A 82 17.52 10.01 4.78
CA TYR A 82 16.21 10.59 5.00
C TYR A 82 16.13 11.26 6.37
N LYS A 83 15.97 12.59 6.35
CA LYS A 83 15.66 13.42 7.54
C LYS A 83 14.33 13.05 8.21
N PHE A 84 13.62 12.03 7.70
CA PHE A 84 12.31 11.57 8.16
C PHE A 84 12.37 10.38 9.12
N HIS A 85 13.55 9.85 9.44
CA HIS A 85 13.71 8.73 10.36
C HIS A 85 12.92 8.84 11.68
N PRO A 86 12.93 9.97 12.38
CA PRO A 86 12.18 10.11 13.63
C PRO A 86 10.67 10.01 13.42
N GLN A 87 10.17 10.53 12.29
CA GLN A 87 8.75 10.46 11.97
C GLN A 87 8.31 9.06 11.60
N LEU A 88 9.11 8.34 10.82
CA LEU A 88 8.87 6.93 10.47
C LEU A 88 8.85 6.06 11.73
N ASN A 89 9.78 6.25 12.65
CA ASN A 89 9.82 5.54 13.92
C ASN A 89 8.61 5.85 14.80
N ASN A 90 8.12 7.07 14.81
CA ASN A 90 6.91 7.46 15.53
C ASN A 90 5.67 6.79 14.94
N PHE A 91 5.56 6.66 13.62
CA PHE A 91 4.48 5.93 12.98
C PHE A 91 4.56 4.44 13.28
N ALA A 92 5.74 3.84 13.22
CA ALA A 92 5.95 2.43 13.54
C ALA A 92 5.63 2.09 15.00
N SER A 93 5.77 3.05 15.93
CA SER A 93 5.46 2.86 17.34
C SER A 93 3.96 2.92 17.67
N LYS A 94 3.13 3.40 16.73
CA LYS A 94 1.66 3.48 16.87
C LYS A 94 1.00 2.51 15.89
N PRO A 95 0.57 1.33 16.34
CA PRO A 95 -0.05 0.37 15.46
C PRO A 95 -1.36 0.93 14.88
N HIS A 96 -1.41 1.08 13.57
CA HIS A 96 -2.60 1.43 12.83
C HIS A 96 -3.31 0.14 12.42
N GLU A 97 -4.14 -0.40 13.31
CA GLU A 97 -4.81 -1.66 13.05
C GLU A 97 -6.01 -1.48 12.12
N THR A 98 -6.13 -2.41 11.18
CA THR A 98 -7.32 -2.56 10.34
C THR A 98 -8.45 -3.15 11.17
N ILE A 99 -9.61 -2.51 11.16
CA ILE A 99 -10.80 -2.95 11.89
C ILE A 99 -12.00 -3.07 10.94
N GLY A 100 -13.14 -3.51 11.48
CA GLY A 100 -14.37 -3.65 10.69
C GLY A 100 -14.79 -2.39 9.94
N THR A 101 -14.67 -1.21 10.57
CA THR A 101 -15.01 0.07 9.94
C THR A 101 -14.04 0.44 8.82
N THR A 102 -12.79 0.00 8.86
CA THR A 102 -11.85 0.14 7.73
C THR A 102 -12.37 -0.65 6.53
N TRP A 103 -12.85 -1.86 6.75
CA TRP A 103 -13.42 -2.70 5.72
C TRP A 103 -14.73 -2.14 5.16
N ASP A 104 -15.59 -1.59 6.01
CA ASP A 104 -16.82 -0.90 5.58
C ASP A 104 -16.48 0.27 4.65
N PHE A 105 -15.48 1.06 5.01
CA PHE A 105 -14.98 2.17 4.19
C PHE A 105 -14.50 1.70 2.81
N ILE A 106 -13.72 0.63 2.76
CA ILE A 106 -13.18 0.06 1.52
C ILE A 106 -14.31 -0.53 0.68
N SER A 107 -15.23 -1.24 1.30
CA SER A 107 -16.41 -1.80 0.63
C SER A 107 -17.30 -0.70 0.04
N ASP A 108 -17.55 0.37 0.77
CA ASP A 108 -18.38 1.49 0.31
C ASP A 108 -17.75 2.22 -0.87
N ARG A 109 -16.43 2.41 -0.85
CA ARG A 109 -15.74 3.12 -1.93
C ARG A 109 -15.48 2.26 -3.16
N TYR A 110 -15.00 1.03 -2.98
CA TYR A 110 -14.47 0.19 -4.06
C TYR A 110 -15.29 -1.07 -4.33
N GLY A 111 -16.20 -1.43 -3.44
CA GLY A 111 -16.91 -2.71 -3.54
C GLY A 111 -16.03 -3.93 -3.27
N LEU A 112 -14.88 -3.75 -2.66
CA LEU A 112 -13.95 -4.83 -2.37
C LEU A 112 -14.36 -5.62 -1.12
N THR A 113 -14.08 -6.93 -1.15
CA THR A 113 -14.41 -7.88 -0.09
C THR A 113 -13.16 -8.59 0.44
N HIS A 114 -13.31 -9.33 1.54
CA HIS A 114 -12.25 -10.20 2.05
C HIS A 114 -11.83 -11.29 1.06
N LEU A 115 -12.77 -11.79 0.26
CA LEU A 115 -12.47 -12.76 -0.79
C LEU A 115 -11.58 -12.14 -1.87
N ASP A 116 -11.84 -10.90 -2.25
CA ASP A 116 -11.00 -10.17 -3.21
C ASP A 116 -9.57 -10.01 -2.69
N LEU A 117 -9.40 -9.77 -1.38
CA LEU A 117 -8.08 -9.70 -0.75
C LEU A 117 -7.36 -11.04 -0.80
N GLU A 118 -8.07 -12.14 -0.54
CA GLU A 118 -7.50 -13.50 -0.60
C GLU A 118 -7.01 -13.81 -2.01
N ILE A 119 -7.83 -13.53 -3.02
CA ILE A 119 -7.47 -13.70 -4.43
C ILE A 119 -6.25 -12.86 -4.80
N PHE A 120 -6.23 -11.59 -4.41
CA PHE A 120 -5.12 -10.68 -4.67
C PHE A 120 -3.83 -11.15 -4.00
N THR A 121 -3.91 -11.60 -2.74
CA THR A 121 -2.76 -12.15 -2.01
C THR A 121 -2.20 -13.39 -2.70
N ASN A 122 -3.05 -14.26 -3.20
CA ASN A 122 -2.60 -15.45 -3.94
C ASN A 122 -1.90 -15.07 -5.26
N ILE A 123 -2.40 -14.06 -5.97
CA ILE A 123 -1.74 -13.53 -7.18
C ILE A 123 -0.35 -12.97 -6.83
N LEU A 124 -0.24 -12.20 -5.77
CA LEU A 124 1.04 -11.64 -5.31
C LEU A 124 2.05 -12.73 -4.94
N ASN A 125 1.60 -13.79 -4.30
CA ASN A 125 2.47 -14.90 -3.89
C ASN A 125 3.03 -15.70 -5.06
N GLN A 126 2.43 -15.62 -6.24
CA GLN A 126 2.95 -16.24 -7.47
C GLN A 126 4.09 -15.44 -8.10
N VAL A 127 4.26 -14.17 -7.74
CA VAL A 127 5.38 -13.35 -8.20
C VAL A 127 6.62 -13.74 -7.41
N VAL A 128 7.64 -14.26 -8.09
CA VAL A 128 8.87 -14.77 -7.46
C VAL A 128 10.07 -13.86 -7.67
N GLU A 129 10.04 -12.97 -8.65
CA GLU A 129 11.11 -12.02 -8.95
C GLU A 129 10.56 -10.75 -9.61
N LEU A 130 11.36 -9.69 -9.59
CA LEU A 130 11.08 -8.43 -10.28
C LEU A 130 12.05 -8.26 -11.47
N PRO A 131 11.62 -7.66 -12.59
CA PRO A 131 10.29 -7.14 -12.87
C PRO A 131 9.25 -8.24 -13.14
N SER A 132 7.98 -7.97 -12.86
CA SER A 132 6.87 -8.88 -13.13
C SER A 132 5.61 -8.11 -13.48
N VAL A 133 4.69 -8.76 -14.19
CA VAL A 133 3.37 -8.20 -14.49
C VAL A 133 2.33 -8.93 -13.63
N ILE A 134 1.49 -8.16 -12.95
CA ILE A 134 0.39 -8.69 -12.16
C ILE A 134 -0.90 -8.51 -12.93
N GLU A 135 -1.56 -9.63 -13.24
CA GLU A 135 -2.88 -9.64 -13.85
C GLU A 135 -3.94 -9.89 -12.77
N TRP A 136 -4.66 -8.84 -12.43
CA TRP A 136 -5.79 -8.89 -11.51
C TRP A 136 -6.98 -8.16 -12.12
N PRO A 137 -8.11 -8.86 -12.37
CA PRO A 137 -9.23 -8.28 -13.11
C PRO A 137 -9.81 -7.00 -12.52
N LEU A 138 -9.71 -6.83 -11.19
CA LEU A 138 -10.26 -5.66 -10.50
C LEU A 138 -9.36 -4.41 -10.57
N ILE A 139 -8.10 -4.54 -11.02
CA ILE A 139 -7.16 -3.42 -10.99
C ILE A 139 -7.65 -2.22 -11.82
N ASN A 140 -8.23 -2.47 -12.97
CA ASN A 140 -8.72 -1.40 -13.83
C ASN A 140 -9.88 -0.64 -13.19
N SER A 141 -10.77 -1.32 -12.50
CA SER A 141 -11.89 -0.67 -11.81
C SER A 141 -11.40 0.20 -10.64
N LEU A 142 -10.38 -0.25 -9.92
CA LEU A 142 -9.76 0.53 -8.84
C LEU A 142 -9.04 1.76 -9.38
N VAL A 143 -8.27 1.61 -10.44
CA VAL A 143 -7.57 2.73 -11.09
C VAL A 143 -8.58 3.75 -11.63
N ASN A 144 -9.62 3.29 -12.31
CA ASN A 144 -10.66 4.17 -12.84
C ASN A 144 -11.44 4.89 -11.74
N ARG A 145 -11.62 4.27 -10.58
CA ARG A 145 -12.30 4.90 -9.45
C ARG A 145 -11.46 6.06 -8.87
N ASP A 146 -10.15 5.97 -8.90
CA ASP A 146 -9.24 6.88 -8.21
C ASP A 146 -8.53 7.89 -9.12
N GLU A 147 -8.50 7.63 -10.39
CA GLU A 147 -7.93 8.53 -11.41
C GLU A 147 -9.06 9.27 -12.15
#